data_1e8f1e2d4f8a56d1d8139b81c50f66b1
#
_entry.id   1e8f1e2d4f8a56d1d8139b81c50f66b1
#
_cell.length_a   1.000
_cell.length_b   1.000
_cell.length_c   1.000
_cell.angle_alpha   90.00
_cell.angle_beta   90.00
_cell.angle_gamma   90.00
#
_symmetry.space_group_name_H-M   'P 1'
#
loop_
_entity.id
_entity.type
_entity.pdbx_description
1 polymer ?
#
loop_
_entity_poly.entity_id
_entity_poly.type
_entity_poly.pdbx_seq_one_letter_code
_entity_poly.pdbx_strand_id
1 'polypeptide(L)'
;MSALEALMDRAAIADVVAGLASAQDDRNWVALRGLFADEVVLDLSKHYFGRPPATTALTDLVELARASLTGFDCTHHASSNIVVTLSGDEAECRAHMVAYHHVPAETGVVDYCTMRGYWELKLRRLHQRWTIHHWSVVRTAPWEGCPDVYELAAARVTTQY
;
A
#
# COMPACT_ATOMS: atom_id res chain seq x y z
N MET A 1 6.57 21.69 -19.44
CA MET A 1 6.77 20.22 -19.52
C MET A 1 6.45 19.77 -20.93
N SER A 2 7.38 19.13 -21.61
CA SER A 2 7.16 18.54 -22.93
C SER A 2 6.29 17.27 -22.83
N ALA A 3 5.75 16.81 -23.97
CA ALA A 3 4.98 15.57 -23.99
C ALA A 3 5.82 14.34 -23.60
N LEU A 4 7.11 14.33 -23.96
CA LEU A 4 8.03 13.26 -23.58
C LEU A 4 8.29 13.25 -22.08
N GLU A 5 8.56 14.41 -21.46
CA GLU A 5 8.72 14.52 -20.01
C GLU A 5 7.48 14.04 -19.26
N ALA A 6 6.29 14.46 -19.73
CA ALA A 6 5.03 14.01 -19.13
C ALA A 6 4.83 12.49 -19.25
N LEU A 7 5.26 11.87 -20.35
CA LEU A 7 5.18 10.42 -20.54
C LEU A 7 6.16 9.69 -19.59
N MET A 8 7.39 10.20 -19.48
CA MET A 8 8.40 9.64 -18.57
C MET A 8 7.96 9.73 -17.11
N ASP A 9 7.35 10.85 -16.70
CA ASP A 9 6.81 11.02 -15.35
C ASP A 9 5.68 10.05 -15.05
N ARG A 10 4.76 9.87 -16.00
CA ARG A 10 3.68 8.88 -15.82
C ARG A 10 4.21 7.47 -15.70
N ALA A 11 5.22 7.10 -16.48
CA ALA A 11 5.88 5.80 -16.39
C ALA A 11 6.57 5.64 -15.03
N ALA A 12 7.34 6.63 -14.59
CA ALA A 12 8.01 6.59 -13.29
C ALA A 12 7.02 6.50 -12.11
N ILE A 13 5.86 7.17 -12.17
CA ILE A 13 4.81 7.05 -11.15
C ILE A 13 4.15 5.67 -11.20
N ALA A 14 3.94 5.09 -12.38
CA ALA A 14 3.45 3.72 -12.51
C ALA A 14 4.43 2.71 -11.89
N ASP A 15 5.74 2.92 -12.05
CA ASP A 15 6.78 2.11 -11.39
C ASP A 15 6.74 2.26 -9.86
N VAL A 16 6.45 3.46 -9.33
CA VAL A 16 6.24 3.66 -7.88
C VAL A 16 5.04 2.85 -7.39
N VAL A 17 3.92 2.83 -8.14
CA VAL A 17 2.73 2.03 -7.79
C VAL A 17 3.04 0.54 -7.80
N ALA A 18 3.72 0.05 -8.84
CA ALA A 18 4.15 -1.35 -8.92
C ALA A 18 5.13 -1.71 -7.81
N GLY A 19 6.08 -0.81 -7.52
CA GLY A 19 7.04 -0.96 -6.43
C GLY A 19 6.36 -1.03 -5.06
N LEU A 20 5.30 -0.25 -4.84
CA LEU A 20 4.52 -0.29 -3.60
C LEU A 20 3.84 -1.65 -3.40
N ALA A 21 3.26 -2.23 -4.45
CA ALA A 21 2.66 -3.55 -4.42
C ALA A 21 3.72 -4.65 -4.14
N SER A 22 4.77 -4.69 -4.96
CA SER A 22 5.83 -5.70 -4.86
C SER A 22 6.58 -5.64 -3.52
N ALA A 23 6.89 -4.44 -3.03
CA ALA A 23 7.61 -4.29 -1.76
C ALA A 23 6.82 -4.83 -0.56
N GLN A 24 5.48 -4.72 -0.58
CA GLN A 24 4.61 -5.31 0.42
C GLN A 24 4.58 -6.84 0.33
N ASP A 25 4.40 -7.38 -0.89
CA ASP A 25 4.31 -8.82 -1.12
C ASP A 25 5.64 -9.54 -0.84
N ASP A 26 6.74 -8.94 -1.23
CA ASP A 26 8.10 -9.47 -0.99
C ASP A 26 8.61 -9.19 0.44
N ARG A 27 7.86 -8.43 1.25
CA ARG A 27 8.29 -7.94 2.57
C ARG A 27 9.64 -7.21 2.49
N ASN A 28 9.88 -6.52 1.38
CA ASN A 28 11.08 -5.75 1.14
C ASN A 28 10.93 -4.34 1.74
N TRP A 29 11.16 -4.24 3.05
CA TRP A 29 10.98 -3.00 3.81
C TRP A 29 11.96 -1.90 3.40
N VAL A 30 13.13 -2.28 2.86
CA VAL A 30 14.09 -1.31 2.32
C VAL A 30 13.56 -0.68 1.03
N ALA A 31 13.03 -1.50 0.12
CA ALA A 31 12.38 -1.02 -1.10
C ALA A 31 11.15 -0.17 -0.76
N LEU A 32 10.29 -0.63 0.16
CA LEU A 32 9.12 0.11 0.62
C LEU A 32 9.50 1.50 1.13
N ARG A 33 10.49 1.57 2.02
CA ARG A 33 11.02 2.85 2.56
C ARG A 33 11.44 3.82 1.45
N GLY A 34 12.06 3.31 0.39
CA GLY A 34 12.55 4.12 -0.73
C GLY A 34 11.49 4.77 -1.60
N LEU A 35 10.21 4.42 -1.42
CA LEU A 35 9.08 4.97 -2.19
C LEU A 35 8.45 6.21 -1.53
N PHE A 36 8.71 6.44 -0.26
CA PHE A 36 8.03 7.46 0.53
C PHE A 36 8.93 8.63 0.93
N ALA A 37 8.32 9.77 1.21
CA ALA A 37 8.96 10.89 1.89
C ALA A 37 9.18 10.58 3.38
N ASP A 38 9.98 11.40 4.07
CA ASP A 38 10.28 11.20 5.49
C ASP A 38 9.05 11.32 6.41
N GLU A 39 8.06 12.08 5.97
CA GLU A 39 6.73 12.19 6.60
C GLU A 39 5.65 11.93 5.56
N VAL A 40 4.66 11.13 5.92
CA VAL A 40 3.58 10.68 5.05
C VAL A 40 2.24 10.88 5.73
N VAL A 41 1.29 11.48 5.05
CA VAL A 41 -0.12 11.41 5.49
C VAL A 41 -0.65 10.04 5.12
N LEU A 42 -0.86 9.19 6.12
CA LEU A 42 -1.49 7.88 5.97
C LEU A 42 -2.98 8.00 6.29
N ASP A 43 -3.83 7.66 5.33
CA ASP A 43 -5.29 7.65 5.47
C ASP A 43 -5.86 6.24 5.32
N LEU A 44 -6.25 5.66 6.44
CA LEU A 44 -6.92 4.36 6.52
C LEU A 44 -8.39 4.48 6.93
N SER A 45 -8.98 5.68 6.85
CA SER A 45 -10.36 5.94 7.28
C SER A 45 -11.40 5.10 6.52
N LYS A 46 -11.11 4.74 5.28
CA LYS A 46 -11.96 3.91 4.40
C LYS A 46 -11.46 2.46 4.27
N HIS A 47 -10.48 2.09 5.09
CA HIS A 47 -9.96 0.73 5.22
C HIS A 47 -10.64 -0.01 6.38
N TYR A 48 -10.23 -1.27 6.63
CA TYR A 48 -10.73 -2.12 7.72
C TYR A 48 -10.69 -1.44 9.09
N PHE A 49 -9.59 -0.74 9.39
CA PHE A 49 -9.37 -0.16 10.72
C PHE A 49 -10.12 1.16 10.95
N GLY A 50 -10.63 1.82 9.91
CA GLY A 50 -11.35 3.08 10.03
C GLY A 50 -10.56 4.22 10.69
N ARG A 51 -9.22 4.17 10.65
CA ARG A 51 -8.35 5.17 11.29
C ARG A 51 -8.39 6.49 10.52
N PRO A 52 -8.57 7.63 11.20
CA PRO A 52 -8.51 8.92 10.55
C PRO A 52 -7.13 9.19 9.94
N PRO A 53 -7.04 10.08 8.94
CA PRO A 53 -5.76 10.49 8.38
C PRO A 53 -4.83 11.03 9.47
N ALA A 54 -3.56 10.63 9.41
CA ALA A 54 -2.54 11.10 10.33
C ALA A 54 -1.19 11.25 9.63
N THR A 55 -0.44 12.29 9.98
CA THR A 55 0.96 12.42 9.57
C THR A 55 1.78 11.39 10.35
N THR A 56 2.50 10.56 9.63
CA THR A 56 3.24 9.42 10.16
C THR A 56 4.69 9.54 9.70
N ALA A 57 5.64 9.40 10.61
CA ALA A 57 7.05 9.32 10.24
C ALA A 57 7.31 8.07 9.40
N LEU A 58 8.23 8.17 8.44
CA LEU A 58 8.55 7.05 7.54
C LEU A 58 8.96 5.77 8.29
N THR A 59 9.67 5.90 9.39
CA THR A 59 10.03 4.75 10.26
C THR A 59 8.80 4.03 10.79
N ASP A 60 7.83 4.80 11.30
CA ASP A 60 6.62 4.26 11.90
C ASP A 60 5.69 3.66 10.84
N LEU A 61 5.65 4.26 9.63
CA LEU A 61 4.91 3.71 8.49
C LEU A 61 5.47 2.34 8.08
N VAL A 62 6.80 2.20 8.00
CA VAL A 62 7.45 0.94 7.65
C VAL A 62 7.22 -0.12 8.73
N GLU A 63 7.31 0.25 10.02
CA GLU A 63 7.03 -0.68 11.11
C GLU A 63 5.55 -1.09 11.16
N LEU A 64 4.62 -0.18 10.85
CA LEU A 64 3.21 -0.52 10.71
C LEU A 64 2.98 -1.54 9.59
N ALA A 65 3.59 -1.33 8.42
CA ALA A 65 3.50 -2.27 7.30
C ALA A 65 4.11 -3.63 7.67
N ARG A 66 5.26 -3.64 8.31
CA ARG A 66 5.92 -4.85 8.82
C ARG A 66 5.02 -5.61 9.79
N ALA A 67 4.50 -4.94 10.80
CA ALA A 67 3.62 -5.54 11.79
C ALA A 67 2.32 -6.10 11.17
N SER A 68 1.79 -5.41 10.15
CA SER A 68 0.55 -5.80 9.49
C SER A 68 0.70 -6.97 8.53
N LEU A 69 1.86 -7.14 7.87
CA LEU A 69 2.01 -8.07 6.74
C LEU A 69 2.92 -9.27 7.05
N THR A 70 3.82 -9.18 8.03
CA THR A 70 4.80 -10.27 8.29
C THR A 70 4.13 -11.57 8.71
N GLY A 71 3.00 -11.52 9.42
CA GLY A 71 2.32 -12.72 9.93
C GLY A 71 1.55 -13.52 8.88
N PHE A 72 1.33 -12.96 7.67
CA PHE A 72 0.69 -13.70 6.58
C PHE A 72 1.68 -14.68 5.93
N ASP A 73 1.20 -15.83 5.48
CA ASP A 73 1.99 -16.76 4.67
C ASP A 73 2.12 -16.26 3.23
N CYS A 74 1.06 -15.66 2.70
CA CYS A 74 1.00 -15.13 1.35
C CYS A 74 0.22 -13.81 1.33
N THR A 75 0.76 -12.84 0.60
CA THR A 75 0.02 -11.62 0.21
C THR A 75 0.18 -11.41 -1.29
N HIS A 76 -0.82 -10.81 -1.92
CA HIS A 76 -0.75 -10.44 -3.32
C HIS A 76 -1.52 -9.15 -3.57
N HIS A 77 -0.80 -8.09 -3.91
CA HIS A 77 -1.35 -6.79 -4.26
C HIS A 77 -1.29 -6.60 -5.78
N ALA A 78 -2.41 -6.82 -6.47
CA ALA A 78 -2.52 -6.53 -7.89
C ALA A 78 -3.00 -5.10 -8.12
N SER A 79 -2.15 -4.25 -8.71
CA SER A 79 -2.52 -2.89 -9.09
C SER A 79 -2.89 -2.78 -10.56
N SER A 80 -3.87 -1.93 -10.89
CA SER A 80 -4.36 -1.71 -12.25
C SER A 80 -5.03 -0.34 -12.40
N ASN A 81 -5.46 0.00 -13.62
CA ASN A 81 -6.20 1.23 -13.91
C ASN A 81 -5.54 2.47 -13.31
N ILE A 82 -4.24 2.61 -13.54
CA ILE A 82 -3.43 3.71 -13.00
C ILE A 82 -3.77 4.99 -13.76
N VAL A 83 -4.26 5.99 -13.02
CA VAL A 83 -4.57 7.32 -13.54
C VAL A 83 -3.69 8.33 -12.83
N VAL A 84 -2.94 9.13 -13.58
CA VAL A 84 -2.00 10.12 -13.06
C VAL A 84 -2.38 11.51 -13.55
N THR A 85 -2.45 12.46 -12.63
CA THR A 85 -2.56 13.90 -12.92
C THR A 85 -1.26 14.58 -12.48
N LEU A 86 -0.57 15.23 -13.44
CA LEU A 86 0.70 15.91 -13.20
C LEU A 86 0.48 17.42 -13.04
N SER A 87 1.17 18.03 -12.08
CA SER A 87 1.19 19.48 -11.84
C SER A 87 2.60 19.92 -11.42
N GLY A 88 3.47 20.14 -12.42
CA GLY A 88 4.90 20.45 -12.17
C GLY A 88 5.60 19.29 -11.45
N ASP A 89 6.12 19.57 -10.25
CA ASP A 89 6.81 18.57 -9.40
C ASP A 89 5.86 17.87 -8.40
N GLU A 90 4.55 18.07 -8.55
CA GLU A 90 3.51 17.38 -7.80
C GLU A 90 2.70 16.48 -8.72
N ALA A 91 2.20 15.37 -8.20
CA ALA A 91 1.30 14.49 -8.93
C ALA A 91 0.25 13.88 -7.99
N GLU A 92 -0.93 13.64 -8.53
CA GLU A 92 -1.93 12.79 -7.92
C GLU A 92 -2.07 11.51 -8.77
N CYS A 93 -2.10 10.38 -8.09
CA CYS A 93 -2.24 9.08 -8.71
C CYS A 93 -3.33 8.28 -8.02
N ARG A 94 -4.20 7.69 -8.83
CA ARG A 94 -5.16 6.69 -8.37
C ARG A 94 -4.89 5.38 -9.10
N ALA A 95 -4.74 4.30 -8.34
CA ALA A 95 -4.55 2.96 -8.88
C ALA A 95 -5.54 2.00 -8.23
N HIS A 96 -6.30 1.24 -9.03
CA HIS A 96 -7.13 0.17 -8.49
C HIS A 96 -6.22 -0.90 -7.88
N MET A 97 -6.70 -1.53 -6.81
CA MET A 97 -5.96 -2.52 -6.07
C MET A 97 -6.88 -3.68 -5.67
N VAL A 98 -6.39 -4.89 -5.89
CA VAL A 98 -6.93 -6.12 -5.30
C VAL A 98 -5.84 -6.66 -4.39
N ALA A 99 -6.11 -6.74 -3.09
CA ALA A 99 -5.18 -7.24 -2.09
C ALA A 99 -5.70 -8.55 -1.51
N TYR A 100 -5.01 -9.64 -1.80
CA TYR A 100 -5.24 -10.96 -1.24
C TYR A 100 -4.28 -11.22 -0.09
N HIS A 101 -4.80 -11.77 1.01
CA HIS A 101 -4.03 -12.11 2.20
C HIS A 101 -4.44 -13.50 2.68
N HIS A 102 -3.47 -14.34 2.99
CA HIS A 102 -3.68 -15.69 3.49
C HIS A 102 -2.85 -15.94 4.75
N VAL A 103 -3.49 -16.58 5.72
CA VAL A 103 -2.86 -17.09 6.93
C VAL A 103 -3.46 -18.47 7.23
N PRO A 104 -2.66 -19.51 7.48
CA PRO A 104 -3.21 -20.82 7.83
C PRO A 104 -4.14 -20.74 9.04
N ALA A 105 -5.31 -21.35 8.91
CA ALA A 105 -6.31 -21.45 9.98
C ALA A 105 -6.70 -22.91 10.21
N GLU A 106 -7.47 -23.17 11.25
CA GLU A 106 -8.02 -24.51 11.52
C GLU A 106 -8.95 -24.96 10.40
N THR A 107 -9.06 -26.27 10.21
CA THR A 107 -9.92 -26.86 9.17
C THR A 107 -11.37 -26.38 9.33
N GLY A 108 -11.91 -25.81 8.25
CA GLY A 108 -13.27 -25.26 8.20
C GLY A 108 -13.37 -23.78 8.57
N VAL A 109 -12.27 -23.13 8.98
CA VAL A 109 -12.20 -21.69 9.16
C VAL A 109 -11.71 -21.05 7.85
N VAL A 110 -12.28 -19.90 7.48
CA VAL A 110 -11.85 -19.14 6.32
C VAL A 110 -10.48 -18.53 6.62
N ASP A 111 -9.47 -18.89 5.82
CA ASP A 111 -8.05 -18.61 6.02
C ASP A 111 -7.50 -17.52 5.10
N TYR A 112 -8.36 -16.84 4.38
CA TYR A 112 -8.00 -15.77 3.47
C TYR A 112 -8.96 -14.58 3.54
N CYS A 113 -8.48 -13.45 3.04
CA CYS A 113 -9.27 -12.25 2.84
C CYS A 113 -8.81 -11.55 1.56
N THR A 114 -9.78 -11.11 0.76
CA THR A 114 -9.52 -10.27 -0.42
C THR A 114 -10.20 -8.92 -0.25
N MET A 115 -9.41 -7.86 -0.35
CA MET A 115 -9.88 -6.48 -0.40
C MET A 115 -9.87 -5.97 -1.84
N ARG A 116 -10.95 -5.32 -2.26
CA ARG A 116 -11.01 -4.60 -3.54
C ARG A 116 -11.23 -3.12 -3.29
N GLY A 117 -10.43 -2.31 -3.99
CA GLY A 117 -10.52 -0.86 -3.86
C GLY A 117 -9.47 -0.15 -4.70
N TYR A 118 -8.91 0.90 -4.16
CA TYR A 118 -7.85 1.65 -4.81
C TYR A 118 -6.95 2.35 -3.80
N TRP A 119 -5.75 2.66 -4.23
CA TRP A 119 -4.87 3.61 -3.59
C TRP A 119 -5.06 4.99 -4.20
N GLU A 120 -5.11 6.02 -3.36
CA GLU A 120 -4.95 7.42 -3.74
C GLU A 120 -3.60 7.88 -3.19
N LEU A 121 -2.72 8.28 -4.10
CA LEU A 121 -1.37 8.70 -3.79
C LEU A 121 -1.20 10.17 -4.19
N LYS A 122 -0.57 10.97 -3.30
CA LYS A 122 0.02 12.24 -3.73
C LYS A 122 1.52 12.08 -3.68
N LEU A 123 2.15 12.47 -4.79
CA LEU A 123 3.57 12.31 -4.98
C LEU A 123 4.22 13.67 -5.23
N ARG A 124 5.47 13.78 -4.80
CA ARG A 124 6.32 14.94 -5.08
C ARG A 124 7.62 14.47 -5.68
N ARG A 125 8.15 15.24 -6.62
CA ARG A 125 9.47 15.01 -7.19
C ARG A 125 10.53 15.55 -6.23
N LEU A 126 11.34 14.66 -5.68
CA LEU A 126 12.50 14.97 -4.84
C LEU A 126 13.74 14.34 -5.48
N HIS A 127 14.80 15.13 -5.71
CA HIS A 127 16.06 14.64 -6.29
C HIS A 127 15.88 13.78 -7.54
N GLN A 128 15.04 14.24 -8.48
CA GLN A 128 14.70 13.54 -9.73
C GLN A 128 13.88 12.24 -9.56
N ARG A 129 13.32 11.99 -8.39
CA ARG A 129 12.52 10.80 -8.09
C ARG A 129 11.13 11.21 -7.58
N TRP A 130 10.11 10.48 -7.99
CA TRP A 130 8.78 10.61 -7.44
C TRP A 130 8.68 9.86 -6.11
N THR A 131 8.28 10.58 -5.05
CA THR A 131 8.11 10.03 -3.70
C THR A 131 6.69 10.26 -3.21
N ILE A 132 6.14 9.27 -2.52
CA ILE A 132 4.79 9.34 -1.95
C ILE A 132 4.86 10.14 -0.63
N HIS A 133 4.05 11.19 -0.50
CA HIS A 133 3.87 11.93 0.74
C HIS A 133 2.43 11.88 1.29
N HIS A 134 1.51 11.23 0.55
CA HIS A 134 0.16 10.91 1.01
C HIS A 134 -0.25 9.56 0.42
N TRP A 135 -0.77 8.70 1.27
CA TRP A 135 -1.25 7.37 0.90
C TRP A 135 -2.60 7.10 1.54
N SER A 136 -3.65 7.06 0.73
CA SER A 136 -4.97 6.59 1.14
C SER A 136 -5.21 5.18 0.62
N VAL A 137 -5.76 4.32 1.49
CA VAL A 137 -6.24 2.99 1.12
C VAL A 137 -7.76 2.98 1.23
N VAL A 138 -8.43 2.84 0.09
CA VAL A 138 -9.89 2.93 0.00
C VAL A 138 -10.48 1.60 -0.42
N ARG A 139 -11.29 1.01 0.45
CA ARG A 139 -12.07 -0.18 0.12
C ARG A 139 -13.40 0.23 -0.53
N THR A 140 -13.73 -0.38 -1.66
CA THR A 140 -14.94 -0.04 -2.45
C THR A 140 -15.94 -1.18 -2.58
N ALA A 141 -15.60 -2.39 -2.12
CA ALA A 141 -16.46 -3.56 -2.19
C ALA A 141 -16.52 -4.26 -0.82
N PRO A 142 -17.54 -5.07 -0.57
CA PRO A 142 -17.53 -5.99 0.57
C PRO A 142 -16.26 -6.86 0.57
N TRP A 143 -15.87 -7.31 1.75
CA TRP A 143 -14.81 -8.29 1.90
C TRP A 143 -15.20 -9.61 1.22
N GLU A 144 -14.24 -10.25 0.59
CA GLU A 144 -14.32 -11.65 0.18
C GLU A 144 -13.41 -12.46 1.10
N GLY A 145 -13.93 -13.50 1.71
CA GLY A 145 -13.28 -14.20 2.79
C GLY A 145 -13.53 -13.56 4.15
N CYS A 146 -12.60 -13.73 5.09
CA CYS A 146 -12.73 -13.27 6.47
C CYS A 146 -11.67 -12.23 6.82
N PRO A 147 -12.03 -10.97 7.17
CA PRO A 147 -11.06 -9.94 7.57
C PRO A 147 -10.36 -10.25 8.90
N ASP A 148 -10.88 -11.17 9.71
CA ASP A 148 -10.26 -11.57 10.98
C ASP A 148 -8.88 -12.23 10.78
N VAL A 149 -8.53 -12.61 9.53
CA VAL A 149 -7.18 -13.08 9.19
C VAL A 149 -6.09 -12.04 9.50
N TYR A 150 -6.43 -10.74 9.54
CA TYR A 150 -5.50 -9.70 9.97
C TYR A 150 -5.12 -9.84 11.46
N GLU A 151 -6.09 -10.20 12.31
CA GLU A 151 -5.84 -10.44 13.74
C GLU A 151 -5.03 -11.73 13.93
N LEU A 152 -5.36 -12.79 13.18
CA LEU A 152 -4.59 -14.04 13.18
C LEU A 152 -3.14 -13.82 12.76
N ALA A 153 -2.91 -13.05 11.69
CA ALA A 153 -1.57 -12.72 11.23
C ALA A 153 -0.80 -11.89 12.27
N ALA A 154 -1.43 -10.89 12.88
CA ALA A 154 -0.81 -10.06 13.91
C ALA A 154 -0.40 -10.89 15.15
N ALA A 155 -1.23 -11.83 15.58
CA ALA A 155 -0.93 -12.73 16.69
C ALA A 155 0.31 -13.60 16.44
N ARG A 156 0.54 -14.04 15.18
CA ARG A 156 1.72 -14.84 14.80
C ARG A 156 3.03 -14.06 14.94
N VAL A 157 3.01 -12.75 14.70
CA VAL A 157 4.20 -11.90 14.87
C VAL A 157 4.56 -11.77 16.34
N THR A 158 3.57 -11.65 17.23
CA THR A 158 3.77 -11.47 18.66
C THR A 158 4.30 -12.75 19.35
N THR A 159 4.07 -13.92 18.77
CA THR A 159 4.46 -15.22 19.36
C THR A 159 5.90 -15.64 18.99
N GLN A 160 6.57 -14.91 18.12
CA GLN A 160 7.93 -15.21 17.65
C GLN A 160 9.04 -14.47 18.43
N TYR A 161 8.69 -13.78 19.53
CA TYR A 161 9.64 -13.07 20.40
C TYR A 161 9.57 -13.60 21.86
#